data_52a9dd2e014961b982c445fbedc88ec0
#
_entry.id   52a9dd2e014961b982c445fbedc88ec0
#
_cell.length_a   1.000
_cell.length_b   1.000
_cell.length_c   1.000
_cell.angle_alpha   90.00
_cell.angle_beta   90.00
_cell.angle_gamma   90.00
#
_symmetry.space_group_name_H-M   'P 1'
#
loop_
_entity.id
_entity.type
_entity.pdbx_description
1 polymer ?
#
loop_
_entity_poly.entity_id
_entity_poly.type
_entity_poly.pdbx_seq_one_letter_code
_entity_poly.pdbx_strand_id
1 'polypeptide(L)'
;MNKKPIILVTNDDGIVAPGIRALVHSMNLLGDVYVVAPNKPQSGVGHAITMNTILYCDSVKIDNGNQKEWECSGTPVDCVKLAISDILPRKPDICVSGINHGSNSSINIMYSGTVSAVIEASIEGIPSVGFSLLDFDWNADFEPSKKYVCQIVKKILYNPIPEKIITLNVNIPKLKREQIKGIKICRQADSKWKESFDKRYNPKGKTYYWLVGDFLNLDDEKVDTDEWALKNGYISIVPIQFDLTNYTILNLLKSWNFFVLFVFFLDT
;
A
#
# COMPACT_ATOMS: atom_id res chain seq x y z
N MET A 1 14.97 30.37 2.00
CA MET A 1 15.27 29.09 2.70
C MET A 1 14.33 28.04 2.15
N ASN A 2 14.84 26.97 1.54
CA ASN A 2 13.97 25.88 1.09
C ASN A 2 13.32 25.25 2.33
N LYS A 3 12.00 25.31 2.40
CA LYS A 3 11.21 24.72 3.48
C LYS A 3 11.42 23.20 3.45
N LYS A 4 11.70 22.57 4.59
CA LYS A 4 11.79 21.12 4.66
C LYS A 4 10.49 20.46 4.16
N PRO A 5 10.57 19.35 3.40
CA PRO A 5 9.36 18.65 2.98
C PRO A 5 8.62 18.06 4.17
N ILE A 6 7.30 18.12 4.16
CA ILE A 6 6.43 17.40 5.10
C ILE A 6 6.20 16.01 4.54
N ILE A 7 6.50 14.99 5.35
CA ILE A 7 6.37 13.56 5.01
C ILE A 7 5.32 12.95 5.93
N LEU A 8 4.20 12.51 5.35
CA LEU A 8 3.21 11.71 6.06
C LEU A 8 3.66 10.24 6.04
N VAL A 9 3.68 9.60 7.21
CA VAL A 9 4.03 8.18 7.38
C VAL A 9 2.85 7.43 7.99
N THR A 10 2.49 6.31 7.41
CA THR A 10 1.46 5.39 7.92
C THR A 10 1.83 3.93 7.67
N ASN A 11 1.01 2.97 8.10
CA ASN A 11 1.12 1.55 7.80
C ASN A 11 -0.20 0.82 8.13
N ASP A 12 -0.25 -0.50 7.97
CA ASP A 12 -1.33 -1.37 8.41
C ASP A 12 -0.93 -2.38 9.50
N ASP A 13 0.37 -2.52 9.81
CA ASP A 13 0.85 -3.38 10.91
C ASP A 13 0.68 -2.74 12.30
N GLY A 14 0.33 -1.45 12.36
CA GLY A 14 0.19 -0.67 13.57
C GLY A 14 1.41 0.20 13.88
N ILE A 15 1.19 1.30 14.62
CA ILE A 15 2.17 2.36 14.85
C ILE A 15 3.46 1.90 15.55
N VAL A 16 3.39 0.83 16.35
CA VAL A 16 4.53 0.26 17.08
C VAL A 16 5.29 -0.81 16.30
N ALA A 17 4.82 -1.20 15.11
CA ALA A 17 5.45 -2.27 14.33
C ALA A 17 6.88 -1.91 13.91
N PRO A 18 7.82 -2.87 13.91
CA PRO A 18 9.23 -2.59 13.57
C PRO A 18 9.42 -1.97 12.20
N GLY A 19 8.59 -2.35 11.21
CA GLY A 19 8.66 -1.84 9.84
C GLY A 19 8.38 -0.34 9.75
N ILE A 20 7.31 0.16 10.39
CA ILE A 20 7.04 1.60 10.39
C ILE A 20 8.12 2.37 11.16
N ARG A 21 8.67 1.80 12.25
CA ARG A 21 9.77 2.45 12.99
C ARG A 21 11.01 2.60 12.11
N ALA A 22 11.35 1.59 11.31
CA ALA A 22 12.44 1.66 10.33
C ALA A 22 12.17 2.72 9.25
N LEU A 23 10.92 2.82 8.78
CA LEU A 23 10.48 3.83 7.81
C LEU A 23 10.60 5.25 8.40
N VAL A 24 10.06 5.49 9.60
CA VAL A 24 10.13 6.77 10.32
C VAL A 24 11.59 7.22 10.51
N HIS A 25 12.46 6.31 10.95
CA HIS A 25 13.88 6.61 11.08
C HIS A 25 14.50 7.09 9.76
N SER A 26 14.13 6.43 8.65
CA SER A 26 14.63 6.80 7.32
C SER A 26 14.08 8.15 6.87
N MET A 27 12.80 8.45 7.14
CA MET A 27 12.15 9.70 6.73
C MET A 27 12.60 10.89 7.53
N ASN A 28 12.96 10.75 8.81
CA ASN A 28 13.55 11.82 9.64
C ASN A 28 14.85 12.41 9.04
N LEU A 29 15.52 11.65 8.17
CA LEU A 29 16.70 12.14 7.44
C LEU A 29 16.34 13.06 6.27
N LEU A 30 15.08 13.08 5.85
CA LEU A 30 14.64 13.72 4.62
C LEU A 30 13.73 14.94 4.82
N GLY A 31 12.96 14.97 5.91
CA GLY A 31 11.96 16.03 6.10
C GLY A 31 11.41 16.13 7.51
N ASP A 32 10.33 16.90 7.63
CA ASP A 32 9.51 16.99 8.83
C ASP A 32 8.46 15.88 8.80
N VAL A 33 8.59 14.91 9.70
CA VAL A 33 7.84 13.66 9.69
C VAL A 33 6.61 13.76 10.61
N TYR A 34 5.47 13.39 10.05
CA TYR A 34 4.20 13.20 10.75
C TYR A 34 3.77 11.75 10.58
N VAL A 35 3.63 11.03 11.68
CA VAL A 35 3.17 9.65 11.71
C VAL A 35 1.73 9.64 12.14
N VAL A 36 0.86 9.10 11.31
CA VAL A 36 -0.55 8.86 11.65
C VAL A 36 -0.86 7.44 11.24
N ALA A 37 -1.01 6.54 12.20
CA ALA A 37 -1.07 5.11 11.92
C ALA A 37 -2.06 4.38 12.87
N PRO A 38 -2.58 3.22 12.46
CA PRO A 38 -3.46 2.41 13.31
C PRO A 38 -2.80 2.02 14.63
N ASN A 39 -3.57 2.02 15.71
CA ASN A 39 -3.12 1.58 17.04
C ASN A 39 -3.02 0.04 17.16
N LYS A 40 -3.52 -0.70 16.18
CA LYS A 40 -3.49 -2.17 16.08
C LYS A 40 -3.38 -2.62 14.63
N PRO A 41 -2.91 -3.85 14.36
CA PRO A 41 -2.83 -4.39 13.01
C PRO A 41 -4.18 -4.37 12.28
N GLN A 42 -4.14 -4.02 10.99
CA GLN A 42 -5.27 -3.90 10.06
C GLN A 42 -5.00 -4.70 8.76
N SER A 43 -4.31 -5.84 8.89
CA SER A 43 -3.94 -6.66 7.72
C SER A 43 -5.16 -7.21 6.98
N GLY A 44 -5.12 -7.21 5.65
CA GLY A 44 -6.16 -7.78 4.80
C GLY A 44 -7.44 -6.95 4.69
N VAL A 45 -7.47 -5.71 5.20
CA VAL A 45 -8.67 -4.85 5.14
C VAL A 45 -8.86 -4.15 3.79
N GLY A 46 -7.86 -4.16 2.92
CA GLY A 46 -7.92 -3.45 1.65
C GLY A 46 -8.18 -1.95 1.83
N HIS A 47 -8.92 -1.33 0.89
CA HIS A 47 -9.23 0.10 0.90
C HIS A 47 -10.51 0.41 1.71
N ALA A 48 -10.59 -0.12 2.95
CA ALA A 48 -11.73 0.11 3.83
C ALA A 48 -11.66 1.46 4.54
N ILE A 49 -12.84 2.08 4.76
CA ILE A 49 -13.02 3.31 5.54
C ILE A 49 -14.00 3.07 6.69
N THR A 50 -13.84 3.81 7.77
CA THR A 50 -14.72 3.75 8.95
C THR A 50 -15.84 4.77 8.81
N MET A 51 -17.08 4.31 8.54
CA MET A 51 -18.22 5.21 8.32
C MET A 51 -19.21 5.25 9.50
N ASN A 52 -19.39 4.15 10.21
CA ASN A 52 -20.51 3.99 11.16
C ASN A 52 -20.05 3.93 12.62
N THR A 53 -18.79 4.20 12.91
CA THR A 53 -18.23 4.25 14.26
C THR A 53 -17.34 5.47 14.43
N ILE A 54 -17.08 5.84 15.68
CA ILE A 54 -16.22 6.97 16.04
C ILE A 54 -14.75 6.58 15.81
N LEU A 55 -13.96 7.49 15.22
CA LEU A 55 -12.52 7.41 15.17
C LEU A 55 -11.90 8.11 16.37
N TYR A 56 -11.03 7.44 17.08
CA TYR A 56 -10.15 8.03 18.07
C TYR A 56 -8.76 8.19 17.47
N CYS A 57 -8.14 9.33 17.74
CA CYS A 57 -6.79 9.61 17.28
C CYS A 57 -6.08 10.48 18.31
N ASP A 58 -5.10 9.92 18.98
CA ASP A 58 -4.40 10.53 20.10
C ASP A 58 -2.93 10.79 19.75
N SER A 59 -2.42 11.96 20.16
CA SER A 59 -1.00 12.24 20.04
C SER A 59 -0.20 11.34 20.98
N VAL A 60 0.80 10.67 20.44
CA VAL A 60 1.64 9.73 21.19
C VAL A 60 3.13 10.03 20.94
N LYS A 61 3.99 9.43 21.73
CA LYS A 61 5.44 9.47 21.53
C LYS A 61 5.98 8.04 21.66
N ILE A 62 6.27 7.44 20.53
CA ILE A 62 6.79 6.05 20.48
C ILE A 62 8.32 6.06 20.57
N ASP A 63 8.99 6.92 19.78
CA ASP A 63 10.44 7.04 19.72
C ASP A 63 10.93 8.42 20.14
N ASN A 64 12.26 8.53 20.44
CA ASN A 64 12.92 9.79 20.76
C ASN A 64 13.35 10.62 19.53
N GLY A 65 12.75 10.37 18.35
CA GLY A 65 13.01 11.14 17.14
C GLY A 65 12.32 12.52 17.13
N ASN A 66 12.51 13.26 16.03
CA ASN A 66 11.90 14.57 15.83
C ASN A 66 10.51 14.52 15.20
N GLN A 67 10.01 13.35 14.85
CA GLN A 67 8.68 13.15 14.29
C GLN A 67 7.57 13.49 15.29
N LYS A 68 6.42 13.87 14.75
CA LYS A 68 5.17 13.98 15.50
C LYS A 68 4.32 12.75 15.20
N GLU A 69 3.71 12.14 16.20
CA GLU A 69 3.07 10.84 16.09
C GLU A 69 1.65 10.84 16.65
N TRP A 70 0.74 10.20 15.94
CA TRP A 70 -0.65 9.96 16.35
C TRP A 70 -1.02 8.51 16.09
N GLU A 71 -1.64 7.88 17.09
CA GLU A 71 -2.26 6.56 16.95
C GLU A 71 -3.76 6.69 16.73
N CYS A 72 -4.29 5.97 15.75
CA CYS A 72 -5.71 6.02 15.39
C CYS A 72 -6.39 4.66 15.53
N SER A 73 -7.68 4.66 15.89
CA SER A 73 -8.48 3.43 15.97
C SER A 73 -8.97 2.90 14.61
N GLY A 74 -8.75 3.67 13.54
CA GLY A 74 -9.24 3.38 12.19
C GLY A 74 -8.29 2.57 11.33
N THR A 75 -8.64 2.50 10.04
CA THR A 75 -7.84 1.85 8.99
C THR A 75 -6.67 2.75 8.56
N PRO A 76 -5.70 2.23 7.77
CA PRO A 76 -4.65 3.08 7.17
C PRO A 76 -5.22 4.20 6.29
N VAL A 77 -6.33 3.96 5.59
CA VAL A 77 -7.05 4.96 4.79
C VAL A 77 -7.62 6.07 5.67
N ASP A 78 -8.26 5.71 6.79
CA ASP A 78 -8.76 6.68 7.77
C ASP A 78 -7.63 7.55 8.34
N CYS A 79 -6.47 6.94 8.62
CA CYS A 79 -5.29 7.65 9.10
C CYS A 79 -4.81 8.71 8.09
N VAL A 80 -4.78 8.38 6.80
CA VAL A 80 -4.40 9.33 5.74
C VAL A 80 -5.41 10.46 5.63
N LYS A 81 -6.71 10.14 5.62
CA LYS A 81 -7.77 11.15 5.56
C LYS A 81 -7.70 12.13 6.73
N LEU A 82 -7.60 11.60 7.95
CA LEU A 82 -7.53 12.39 9.16
C LEU A 82 -6.26 13.24 9.22
N ALA A 83 -5.12 12.67 8.80
CA ALA A 83 -3.86 13.39 8.73
C ALA A 83 -3.97 14.64 7.84
N ILE A 84 -4.56 14.49 6.65
CA ILE A 84 -4.66 15.57 5.66
C ILE A 84 -5.69 16.62 6.08
N SER A 85 -6.81 16.20 6.66
CA SER A 85 -7.93 17.10 6.98
C SER A 85 -7.72 17.91 8.26
N ASP A 86 -7.03 17.35 9.26
CA ASP A 86 -7.01 17.93 10.62
C ASP A 86 -5.60 18.04 11.25
N ILE A 87 -4.74 17.02 11.10
CA ILE A 87 -3.50 16.95 11.88
C ILE A 87 -2.35 17.74 11.24
N LEU A 88 -2.21 17.67 9.93
CA LEU A 88 -1.10 18.30 9.22
C LEU A 88 -1.28 19.81 9.08
N PRO A 89 -0.22 20.61 9.23
CA PRO A 89 -0.31 22.07 9.09
C PRO A 89 -0.54 22.53 7.66
N ARG A 90 -0.31 21.66 6.69
CA ARG A 90 -0.59 21.81 5.25
C ARG A 90 -0.55 20.45 4.58
N LYS A 91 -0.96 20.36 3.32
CA LYS A 91 -0.83 19.18 2.48
C LYS A 91 0.63 18.67 2.48
N PRO A 92 0.88 17.38 2.73
CA PRO A 92 2.23 16.81 2.73
C PRO A 92 2.83 16.79 1.31
N ASP A 93 4.15 16.83 1.24
CA ASP A 93 4.88 16.77 -0.03
C ASP A 93 4.97 15.33 -0.55
N ILE A 94 4.83 14.36 0.35
CA ILE A 94 4.76 12.93 0.04
C ILE A 94 4.07 12.15 1.17
N CYS A 95 3.36 11.09 0.82
CA CYS A 95 2.89 10.06 1.75
C CYS A 95 3.67 8.76 1.54
N VAL A 96 4.16 8.16 2.63
CA VAL A 96 4.83 6.87 2.61
C VAL A 96 4.14 5.90 3.56
N SER A 97 3.93 4.66 3.13
CA SER A 97 3.27 3.63 3.92
C SER A 97 4.15 2.38 4.05
N GLY A 98 4.17 1.79 5.22
CA GLY A 98 4.94 0.57 5.53
C GLY A 98 6.03 0.83 6.58
N ILE A 99 7.17 0.10 6.58
CA ILE A 99 7.49 -1.03 5.68
C ILE A 99 6.68 -2.25 6.12
N ASN A 100 5.85 -2.78 5.25
CA ASN A 100 4.98 -3.91 5.55
C ASN A 100 5.76 -5.20 5.81
N HIS A 101 5.29 -6.00 6.75
CA HIS A 101 5.73 -7.38 6.95
C HIS A 101 5.04 -8.29 5.93
N GLY A 102 5.76 -8.74 4.91
CA GLY A 102 5.24 -9.56 3.82
C GLY A 102 5.04 -8.79 2.51
N SER A 103 4.90 -9.53 1.43
CA SER A 103 4.78 -8.98 0.08
C SER A 103 3.41 -8.40 -0.21
N ASN A 104 3.40 -7.27 -0.92
CA ASN A 104 2.24 -6.70 -1.57
C ASN A 104 2.39 -6.66 -3.11
N SER A 105 3.19 -7.57 -3.67
CA SER A 105 3.35 -7.74 -5.12
C SER A 105 2.16 -8.44 -5.76
N SER A 106 2.04 -8.30 -7.05
CA SER A 106 1.02 -8.97 -7.87
C SER A 106 -0.40 -8.73 -7.36
N ILE A 107 -1.26 -9.77 -7.27
CA ILE A 107 -2.65 -9.67 -6.80
C ILE A 107 -2.77 -9.25 -5.33
N ASN A 108 -1.71 -9.42 -4.52
CA ASN A 108 -1.75 -9.05 -3.10
C ASN A 108 -2.01 -7.56 -2.87
N ILE A 109 -1.71 -6.73 -3.86
CA ILE A 109 -2.01 -5.28 -3.86
C ILE A 109 -3.49 -5.00 -3.52
N MET A 110 -4.41 -5.86 -3.97
CA MET A 110 -5.86 -5.69 -3.77
C MET A 110 -6.30 -5.83 -2.31
N TYR A 111 -5.52 -6.55 -1.49
CA TYR A 111 -5.83 -6.83 -0.08
C TYR A 111 -5.01 -5.97 0.89
N SER A 112 -4.07 -5.20 0.36
CA SER A 112 -3.06 -4.46 1.13
C SER A 112 -3.58 -3.17 1.75
N GLY A 113 -3.54 -3.07 3.07
CA GLY A 113 -3.76 -1.81 3.78
C GLY A 113 -2.63 -0.79 3.53
N THR A 114 -1.38 -1.26 3.45
CA THR A 114 -0.21 -0.45 3.09
C THR A 114 -0.40 0.27 1.75
N VAL A 115 -0.83 -0.47 0.71
CA VAL A 115 -1.04 0.09 -0.64
C VAL A 115 -2.29 0.95 -0.70
N SER A 116 -3.34 0.57 0.01
CA SER A 116 -4.58 1.36 0.08
C SER A 116 -4.35 2.76 0.66
N ALA A 117 -3.49 2.89 1.66
CA ALA A 117 -3.11 4.20 2.22
C ALA A 117 -2.44 5.11 1.18
N VAL A 118 -1.54 4.58 0.35
CA VAL A 118 -0.88 5.39 -0.69
C VAL A 118 -1.79 5.67 -1.87
N ILE A 119 -2.72 4.79 -2.18
CA ILE A 119 -3.79 5.07 -3.16
C ILE A 119 -4.67 6.22 -2.65
N GLU A 120 -5.06 6.23 -1.38
CA GLU A 120 -5.83 7.32 -0.80
C GLU A 120 -5.08 8.66 -0.88
N ALA A 121 -3.80 8.68 -0.52
CA ALA A 121 -2.97 9.86 -0.67
C ALA A 121 -2.89 10.35 -2.14
N SER A 122 -2.84 9.41 -3.09
CA SER A 122 -2.86 9.71 -4.52
C SER A 122 -4.19 10.35 -4.98
N ILE A 123 -5.34 9.88 -4.47
CA ILE A 123 -6.66 10.48 -4.71
C ILE A 123 -6.66 11.93 -4.25
N GLU A 124 -6.02 12.24 -3.14
CA GLU A 124 -5.84 13.60 -2.61
C GLU A 124 -4.75 14.39 -3.37
N GLY A 125 -4.20 13.85 -4.45
CA GLY A 125 -3.18 14.51 -5.27
C GLY A 125 -1.83 14.64 -4.57
N ILE A 126 -1.44 13.66 -3.75
CA ILE A 126 -0.18 13.61 -3.02
C ILE A 126 0.68 12.48 -3.61
N PRO A 127 1.93 12.75 -4.04
CA PRO A 127 2.87 11.70 -4.40
C PRO A 127 3.01 10.68 -3.27
N SER A 128 3.02 9.39 -3.58
CA SER A 128 2.94 8.38 -2.54
C SER A 128 3.67 7.08 -2.87
N VAL A 129 4.16 6.39 -1.83
CA VAL A 129 4.91 5.14 -1.97
C VAL A 129 4.57 4.16 -0.86
N GLY A 130 4.13 2.96 -1.23
CA GLY A 130 4.01 1.82 -0.33
C GLY A 130 5.27 0.94 -0.38
N PHE A 131 5.81 0.60 0.77
CA PHE A 131 6.99 -0.25 0.92
C PHE A 131 6.63 -1.54 1.63
N SER A 132 7.10 -2.67 1.10
CA SER A 132 6.90 -4.00 1.66
C SER A 132 8.20 -4.79 1.64
N LEU A 133 8.51 -5.50 2.72
CA LEU A 133 9.61 -6.44 2.81
C LEU A 133 9.06 -7.86 2.74
N LEU A 134 9.63 -8.72 1.90
CA LEU A 134 9.22 -10.13 1.74
C LEU A 134 9.64 -10.99 2.95
N ASP A 135 9.34 -10.50 4.13
CA ASP A 135 9.57 -11.19 5.40
C ASP A 135 8.38 -11.00 6.33
N PHE A 136 7.72 -12.10 6.70
CA PHE A 136 6.52 -12.10 7.56
C PHE A 136 6.87 -12.17 9.05
N ASP A 137 8.16 -12.35 9.40
CA ASP A 137 8.59 -12.40 10.80
C ASP A 137 8.43 -11.03 11.45
N TRP A 138 7.87 -10.98 12.66
CA TRP A 138 7.78 -9.75 13.43
C TRP A 138 9.16 -9.12 13.69
N ASN A 139 10.19 -9.95 13.84
CA ASN A 139 11.57 -9.52 14.04
C ASN A 139 12.38 -9.42 12.72
N ALA A 140 11.70 -9.17 11.60
CA ALA A 140 12.35 -9.00 10.30
C ALA A 140 13.44 -7.92 10.35
N ASP A 141 14.54 -8.14 9.62
CA ASP A 141 15.62 -7.15 9.49
C ASP A 141 15.31 -6.12 8.41
N PHE A 142 14.93 -4.91 8.82
CA PHE A 142 14.65 -3.78 7.92
C PHE A 142 15.88 -2.94 7.56
N GLU A 143 17.06 -3.20 8.13
CA GLU A 143 18.28 -2.41 7.86
C GLU A 143 18.67 -2.39 6.36
N PRO A 144 18.62 -3.52 5.62
CA PRO A 144 18.91 -3.52 4.20
C PRO A 144 17.99 -2.59 3.38
N SER A 145 16.73 -2.42 3.83
CA SER A 145 15.70 -1.64 3.13
C SER A 145 15.90 -0.13 3.25
N LYS A 146 16.42 0.38 4.38
CA LYS A 146 16.49 1.81 4.71
C LYS A 146 17.15 2.66 3.63
N LYS A 147 18.27 2.17 3.06
CA LYS A 147 18.98 2.90 1.99
C LYS A 147 18.10 3.09 0.75
N TYR A 148 17.41 2.04 0.33
CA TYR A 148 16.58 2.07 -0.88
C TYR A 148 15.32 2.90 -0.68
N VAL A 149 14.70 2.82 0.49
CA VAL A 149 13.57 3.67 0.90
C VAL A 149 13.97 5.15 0.79
N CYS A 150 15.09 5.55 1.41
CA CYS A 150 15.59 6.93 1.30
C CYS A 150 15.88 7.35 -0.16
N GLN A 151 16.50 6.46 -0.95
CA GLN A 151 16.82 6.72 -2.36
C GLN A 151 15.56 6.97 -3.19
N ILE A 152 14.53 6.12 -3.04
CA ILE A 152 13.28 6.21 -3.80
C ILE A 152 12.53 7.48 -3.41
N VAL A 153 12.36 7.74 -2.10
CA VAL A 153 11.65 8.94 -1.61
C VAL A 153 12.35 10.21 -2.07
N LYS A 154 13.68 10.28 -1.99
CA LYS A 154 14.45 11.43 -2.53
C LYS A 154 14.18 11.63 -4.03
N LYS A 155 14.14 10.55 -4.82
CA LYS A 155 13.87 10.64 -6.25
C LYS A 155 12.49 11.25 -6.53
N ILE A 156 11.46 10.87 -5.78
CA ILE A 156 10.10 11.40 -5.95
C ILE A 156 10.05 12.88 -5.53
N LEU A 157 10.63 13.23 -4.38
CA LEU A 157 10.59 14.60 -3.86
C LEU A 157 11.32 15.62 -4.77
N TYR A 158 12.42 15.22 -5.39
CA TYR A 158 13.26 16.13 -6.16
C TYR A 158 13.18 15.98 -7.67
N ASN A 159 12.34 15.04 -8.17
CA ASN A 159 12.10 14.87 -9.61
C ASN A 159 10.58 14.72 -9.86
N PRO A 160 9.78 15.74 -9.57
CA PRO A 160 8.34 15.66 -9.83
C PRO A 160 8.09 15.53 -11.34
N ILE A 161 7.08 14.74 -11.69
CA ILE A 161 6.59 14.66 -13.07
C ILE A 161 5.45 15.67 -13.21
N PRO A 162 5.58 16.69 -14.06
CA PRO A 162 4.53 17.69 -14.25
C PRO A 162 3.18 17.03 -14.57
N GLU A 163 2.11 17.55 -13.96
CA GLU A 163 0.71 17.12 -14.18
C GLU A 163 0.42 15.63 -13.87
N LYS A 164 1.37 14.94 -13.24
CA LYS A 164 1.22 13.52 -12.85
C LYS A 164 1.49 13.33 -11.37
N ILE A 165 0.63 12.56 -10.72
CA ILE A 165 0.89 12.10 -9.34
C ILE A 165 1.60 10.75 -9.41
N ILE A 166 2.77 10.69 -8.77
CA ILE A 166 3.56 9.45 -8.68
C ILE A 166 3.02 8.62 -7.52
N THR A 167 2.52 7.44 -7.82
CA THR A 167 2.11 6.44 -6.82
C THR A 167 2.80 5.12 -7.11
N LEU A 168 3.57 4.62 -6.14
CA LEU A 168 4.42 3.44 -6.32
C LEU A 168 4.09 2.36 -5.30
N ASN A 169 4.04 1.12 -5.77
CA ASN A 169 4.12 -0.08 -4.95
C ASN A 169 5.54 -0.65 -5.03
N VAL A 170 6.26 -0.67 -3.92
CA VAL A 170 7.66 -1.10 -3.84
C VAL A 170 7.77 -2.33 -2.97
N ASN A 171 8.28 -3.42 -3.53
CA ASN A 171 8.52 -4.65 -2.79
C ASN A 171 10.02 -4.96 -2.76
N ILE A 172 10.53 -5.33 -1.58
CA ILE A 172 11.94 -5.54 -1.28
C ILE A 172 12.15 -7.01 -0.93
N PRO A 173 13.04 -7.75 -1.61
CA PRO A 173 13.28 -9.15 -1.31
C PRO A 173 13.96 -9.32 0.07
N LYS A 174 13.66 -10.42 0.77
CA LYS A 174 14.32 -10.83 2.02
C LYS A 174 15.76 -11.27 1.74
N LEU A 175 16.65 -10.30 1.56
CA LEU A 175 18.06 -10.52 1.23
C LEU A 175 18.94 -9.57 2.02
N LYS A 176 20.19 -9.98 2.28
CA LYS A 176 21.22 -9.05 2.75
C LYS A 176 21.49 -7.99 1.70
N ARG A 177 21.89 -6.80 2.14
CA ARG A 177 22.11 -5.63 1.27
C ARG A 177 23.01 -5.93 0.06
N GLU A 178 24.06 -6.72 0.26
CA GLU A 178 25.06 -7.07 -0.76
C GLU A 178 24.50 -8.04 -1.82
N GLN A 179 23.41 -8.73 -1.49
CA GLN A 179 22.74 -9.68 -2.36
C GLN A 179 21.64 -9.03 -3.21
N ILE A 180 21.18 -7.83 -2.84
CA ILE A 180 20.19 -7.08 -3.62
C ILE A 180 20.88 -6.54 -4.87
N LYS A 181 20.47 -7.05 -6.04
CA LYS A 181 21.09 -6.73 -7.34
C LYS A 181 20.76 -5.33 -7.87
N GLY A 182 19.78 -4.64 -7.26
CA GLY A 182 19.35 -3.31 -7.66
C GLY A 182 17.83 -3.15 -7.68
N ILE A 183 17.35 -2.14 -8.41
CA ILE A 183 15.93 -1.80 -8.54
C ILE A 183 15.49 -2.05 -9.98
N LYS A 184 14.31 -2.66 -10.17
CA LYS A 184 13.62 -2.79 -11.46
C LYS A 184 12.26 -2.10 -11.43
N ILE A 185 11.97 -1.34 -12.49
CA ILE A 185 10.62 -0.86 -12.76
C ILE A 185 9.89 -1.99 -13.48
N CYS A 186 8.75 -2.41 -12.92
CA CYS A 186 8.02 -3.59 -13.35
C CYS A 186 6.56 -3.26 -13.60
N ARG A 187 5.86 -4.14 -14.29
CA ARG A 187 4.40 -4.24 -14.21
C ARG A 187 4.00 -5.23 -13.12
N GLN A 188 2.78 -5.13 -12.68
CA GLN A 188 2.15 -6.14 -11.83
C GLN A 188 2.08 -7.48 -12.58
N ALA A 189 2.48 -8.58 -11.94
CA ALA A 189 2.32 -9.92 -12.48
C ALA A 189 0.85 -10.34 -12.50
N ASP A 190 0.47 -11.15 -13.47
CA ASP A 190 -0.80 -11.88 -13.43
C ASP A 190 -0.66 -13.05 -12.47
N SER A 191 -1.55 -13.10 -11.48
CA SER A 191 -1.53 -14.14 -10.46
C SER A 191 -2.88 -14.31 -9.79
N LYS A 192 -3.02 -15.39 -9.04
CA LYS A 192 -4.18 -15.64 -8.20
C LYS A 192 -3.85 -16.51 -7.00
N TRP A 193 -4.66 -16.44 -5.98
CA TRP A 193 -4.68 -17.43 -4.91
C TRP A 193 -5.58 -18.60 -5.31
N LYS A 194 -5.08 -19.81 -5.16
CA LYS A 194 -5.89 -21.03 -5.21
C LYS A 194 -6.33 -21.34 -3.79
N GLU A 195 -7.45 -20.78 -3.41
CA GLU A 195 -7.96 -20.79 -2.05
C GLU A 195 -8.89 -21.97 -1.80
N SER A 196 -8.92 -22.43 -0.53
CA SER A 196 -9.88 -23.37 0.02
C SER A 196 -10.14 -23.06 1.49
N PHE A 197 -11.19 -23.67 2.07
CA PHE A 197 -11.50 -23.51 3.49
C PHE A 197 -11.28 -24.83 4.21
N ASP A 198 -10.31 -24.83 5.15
CA ASP A 198 -10.13 -25.95 6.08
C ASP A 198 -11.20 -25.87 7.18
N LYS A 199 -12.15 -26.79 7.09
CA LYS A 199 -13.28 -26.86 8.04
C LYS A 199 -12.92 -27.64 9.28
N ARG A 200 -13.10 -27.02 10.43
CA ARG A 200 -12.82 -27.62 11.76
C ARG A 200 -13.98 -27.40 12.72
N TYR A 201 -13.90 -28.04 13.89
CA TYR A 201 -14.88 -27.93 14.95
C TYR A 201 -14.18 -27.53 16.26
N ASN A 202 -14.75 -26.59 16.99
CA ASN A 202 -14.28 -26.26 18.32
C ASN A 202 -14.72 -27.35 19.37
N PRO A 203 -14.21 -27.32 20.62
CA PRO A 203 -14.59 -28.30 21.64
C PRO A 203 -16.08 -28.36 21.96
N LYS A 204 -16.87 -27.35 21.63
CA LYS A 204 -18.34 -27.29 21.78
C LYS A 204 -19.09 -27.72 20.52
N GLY A 205 -18.42 -28.29 19.51
CA GLY A 205 -19.02 -28.77 18.26
C GLY A 205 -19.38 -27.68 17.27
N LYS A 206 -19.07 -26.39 17.53
CA LYS A 206 -19.32 -25.29 16.57
C LYS A 206 -18.29 -25.32 15.45
N THR A 207 -18.76 -25.30 14.22
CA THR A 207 -17.92 -25.25 13.00
C THR A 207 -17.21 -23.90 12.88
N TYR A 208 -15.94 -23.94 12.46
CA TYR A 208 -15.18 -22.78 12.01
C TYR A 208 -14.31 -23.15 10.81
N TYR A 209 -13.80 -22.14 10.11
CA TYR A 209 -13.06 -22.30 8.86
C TYR A 209 -11.77 -21.49 8.90
N TRP A 210 -10.69 -22.08 8.39
CA TRP A 210 -9.47 -21.37 8.06
C TRP A 210 -9.39 -21.19 6.56
N LEU A 211 -9.15 -19.95 6.09
CA LEU A 211 -8.78 -19.70 4.71
C LEU A 211 -7.35 -20.20 4.52
N VAL A 212 -7.14 -21.10 3.58
CA VAL A 212 -5.83 -21.66 3.21
C VAL A 212 -5.70 -21.62 1.69
N GLY A 213 -4.47 -21.52 1.17
CA GLY A 213 -4.29 -21.45 -0.28
C GLY A 213 -2.84 -21.32 -0.68
N ASP A 214 -2.61 -21.59 -1.96
CA ASP A 214 -1.33 -21.46 -2.61
C ASP A 214 -1.35 -20.28 -3.59
N PHE A 215 -0.30 -19.46 -3.56
CA PHE A 215 -0.11 -18.41 -4.53
C PHE A 215 0.34 -18.98 -5.87
N LEU A 216 -0.35 -18.63 -6.96
CA LEU A 216 -0.04 -19.05 -8.31
C LEU A 216 0.32 -17.83 -9.15
N ASN A 217 1.58 -17.74 -9.54
CA ASN A 217 2.05 -16.81 -10.56
C ASN A 217 1.73 -17.38 -11.96
N LEU A 218 0.91 -16.67 -12.74
CA LEU A 218 0.56 -17.06 -14.11
C LEU A 218 1.52 -16.48 -15.15
N ASP A 219 2.39 -15.57 -14.71
CA ASP A 219 3.41 -14.88 -15.51
C ASP A 219 4.86 -15.34 -15.17
N ASP A 220 5.07 -16.54 -14.67
CA ASP A 220 6.36 -16.99 -14.08
C ASP A 220 7.57 -16.83 -15.02
N GLU A 221 7.36 -16.90 -16.34
CA GLU A 221 8.42 -16.72 -17.35
C GLU A 221 8.59 -15.25 -17.80
N LYS A 222 7.72 -14.33 -17.38
CA LYS A 222 7.77 -12.93 -17.80
C LYS A 222 8.74 -12.11 -16.97
N VAL A 223 9.81 -11.64 -17.62
CA VAL A 223 10.93 -10.94 -16.97
C VAL A 223 10.68 -9.47 -16.61
N ASP A 224 9.53 -8.94 -17.00
CA ASP A 224 9.09 -7.54 -16.78
C ASP A 224 8.16 -7.38 -15.57
N THR A 225 7.91 -8.46 -14.82
CA THR A 225 6.99 -8.49 -13.68
C THR A 225 7.69 -8.26 -12.34
N ASP A 226 6.91 -7.80 -11.36
CA ASP A 226 7.34 -7.65 -9.97
C ASP A 226 7.76 -8.98 -9.34
N GLU A 227 6.99 -10.05 -9.57
CA GLU A 227 7.31 -11.39 -9.07
C GLU A 227 8.64 -11.91 -9.62
N TRP A 228 8.89 -11.72 -10.93
CA TRP A 228 10.16 -12.10 -11.52
C TRP A 228 11.33 -11.30 -10.91
N ALA A 229 11.16 -10.00 -10.75
CA ALA A 229 12.19 -9.13 -10.17
C ALA A 229 12.55 -9.59 -8.75
N LEU A 230 11.56 -9.85 -7.91
CA LEU A 230 11.74 -10.29 -6.52
C LEU A 230 12.41 -11.67 -6.44
N LYS A 231 11.95 -12.65 -7.23
CA LYS A 231 12.53 -14.01 -7.34
C LYS A 231 13.99 -13.96 -7.76
N ASN A 232 14.39 -12.97 -8.56
CA ASN A 232 15.75 -12.80 -9.05
C ASN A 232 16.62 -11.83 -8.22
N GLY A 233 16.16 -11.39 -7.04
CA GLY A 233 16.93 -10.60 -6.09
C GLY A 233 16.96 -9.10 -6.40
N TYR A 234 15.99 -8.59 -7.14
CA TYR A 234 15.80 -7.16 -7.38
C TYR A 234 14.67 -6.62 -6.50
N ILE A 235 14.77 -5.36 -6.13
CA ILE A 235 13.64 -4.58 -5.61
C ILE A 235 12.73 -4.28 -6.79
N SER A 236 11.44 -4.59 -6.67
CA SER A 236 10.44 -4.23 -7.67
C SER A 236 9.82 -2.88 -7.36
N ILE A 237 9.60 -2.06 -8.38
CA ILE A 237 8.79 -0.85 -8.33
C ILE A 237 7.71 -0.96 -9.40
N VAL A 238 6.45 -0.99 -8.98
CA VAL A 238 5.30 -0.97 -9.86
C VAL A 238 4.61 0.39 -9.72
N PRO A 239 4.55 1.22 -10.78
CA PRO A 239 3.68 2.39 -10.80
C PRO A 239 2.22 1.94 -10.78
N ILE A 240 1.43 2.51 -9.88
CA ILE A 240 0.01 2.15 -9.69
C ILE A 240 -0.88 3.37 -9.82
N GLN A 241 -2.17 3.14 -10.04
CA GLN A 241 -3.20 4.17 -10.11
C GLN A 241 -4.51 3.65 -9.51
N PHE A 242 -5.40 4.56 -9.14
CA PHE A 242 -6.71 4.23 -8.60
C PHE A 242 -7.81 4.06 -9.67
N ASP A 243 -7.54 4.44 -10.93
CA ASP A 243 -8.49 4.23 -12.03
C ASP A 243 -8.49 2.75 -12.46
N LEU A 244 -9.56 2.06 -12.14
CA LEU A 244 -9.79 0.64 -12.45
C LEU A 244 -10.48 0.41 -13.80
N THR A 245 -10.66 1.45 -14.63
CA THR A 245 -11.33 1.34 -15.92
C THR A 245 -10.52 0.49 -16.89
N ASN A 246 -11.12 -0.59 -17.41
CA ASN A 246 -10.52 -1.31 -18.53
C ASN A 246 -10.82 -0.57 -19.84
N TYR A 247 -9.90 0.28 -20.27
CA TYR A 247 -10.06 1.12 -21.46
C TYR A 247 -10.17 0.33 -22.77
N THR A 248 -9.61 -0.88 -22.83
CA THR A 248 -9.76 -1.76 -24.00
C THR A 248 -11.21 -2.23 -24.11
N ILE A 249 -11.76 -2.74 -23.03
CA ILE A 249 -13.17 -3.20 -23.00
C ILE A 249 -14.14 -2.02 -23.13
N LEU A 250 -13.83 -0.88 -22.50
CA LEU A 250 -14.63 0.34 -22.65
C LEU A 250 -14.81 0.73 -24.13
N ASN A 251 -13.73 0.70 -24.92
CA ASN A 251 -13.81 1.03 -26.34
C ASN A 251 -14.61 0.00 -27.15
N LEU A 252 -14.52 -1.28 -26.79
CA LEU A 252 -15.36 -2.31 -27.42
C LEU A 252 -16.84 -2.13 -27.07
N LEU A 253 -17.16 -1.86 -25.80
CA LEU A 253 -18.54 -1.66 -25.34
C LEU A 253 -19.22 -0.41 -25.96
N LYS A 254 -18.44 0.63 -26.34
CA LYS A 254 -18.98 1.81 -27.04
C LYS A 254 -19.61 1.44 -28.39
N SER A 255 -19.21 0.34 -29.02
CA SER A 255 -19.81 -0.15 -30.25
C SER A 255 -21.11 -0.96 -30.05
N TRP A 256 -21.42 -1.31 -28.81
CA TRP A 256 -22.64 -2.02 -28.49
C TRP A 256 -23.85 -1.08 -28.52
N ASN A 257 -24.90 -1.47 -29.20
CA ASN A 257 -26.13 -0.69 -29.33
C ASN A 257 -27.09 -1.07 -28.19
N PHE A 258 -27.06 -0.31 -27.08
CA PHE A 258 -27.97 -0.50 -25.94
C PHE A 258 -29.30 0.24 -26.14
N PHE A 259 -29.83 0.33 -27.39
CA PHE A 259 -31.13 0.91 -27.60
C PHE A 259 -32.21 -0.01 -27.01
N VAL A 260 -32.91 0.47 -26.00
CA VAL A 260 -34.17 -0.11 -25.55
C VAL A 260 -35.18 0.27 -26.60
N LEU A 261 -35.62 -0.70 -27.42
CA LEU A 261 -36.83 -0.57 -28.23
C LEU A 261 -38.03 -0.48 -27.26
N PHE A 262 -38.52 0.74 -26.99
CA PHE A 262 -39.81 0.92 -26.41
C PHE A 262 -40.82 0.45 -27.48
N VAL A 263 -41.24 -0.81 -27.43
CA VAL A 263 -42.43 -1.27 -28.16
C VAL A 263 -43.63 -0.69 -27.44
N PHE A 264 -44.14 0.43 -27.96
CA PHE A 264 -45.48 0.88 -27.58
C PHE A 264 -46.47 -0.14 -28.12
N PHE A 265 -47.03 -1.00 -27.26
CA PHE A 265 -48.25 -1.70 -27.56
C PHE A 265 -49.34 -0.63 -27.60
N LEU A 266 -49.75 -0.26 -28.81
CA LEU A 266 -51.00 0.43 -29.05
C LEU A 266 -52.10 -0.62 -28.88
N ASP A 267 -52.77 -0.60 -27.73
CA ASP A 267 -54.01 -1.31 -27.52
C ASP A 267 -55.05 -0.73 -28.51
N THR A 268 -55.47 -1.56 -29.45
CA THR A 268 -56.65 -1.33 -30.32
C THR A 268 -57.91 -1.88 -29.68
#